data_0e9a45242b5050b43b2f9e23344f15b5
#
_entry.id   0e9a45242b5050b43b2f9e23344f15b5
#
_cell.length_a   1.000
_cell.length_b   1.000
_cell.length_c   1.000
_cell.angle_alpha   90.00
_cell.angle_beta   90.00
_cell.angle_gamma   90.00
#
_symmetry.space_group_name_H-M   'P 1'
#
loop_
_entity.id
_entity.type
_entity.pdbx_description
1 polymer ?
#
loop_
_entity_poly.entity_id
_entity_poly.type
_entity_poly.pdbx_seq_one_letter_code
_entity_poly.pdbx_strand_id
1 'polypeptide(L)'
;IKKIIYIIVRQWYWFLLFGAIGITGAYFLNKVTKQQYEIKASILIPEKDNALGLDMKNLFNGVLDQNKNNIYNQIEIVKSYYIINQTLQNLNWRTSWFKKDFLVWHSIYHNEPYEVKEAAPLSNTEGINIYISQATADTYKITVDGETSIDGELKKINFEALGTFGQPFTNSYFNFTLLKKTS
;
A
#
# COMPACT_ATOMS: atom_id res chain seq x y z
N ILE A 1 17.43 11.96 -55.44
CA ILE A 1 17.85 12.31 -54.06
C ILE A 1 17.56 13.80 -53.78
N LYS A 2 17.96 14.77 -54.58
CA LYS A 2 17.74 16.22 -54.38
C LYS A 2 16.24 16.60 -54.24
N LYS A 3 15.33 15.99 -55.05
CA LYS A 3 13.89 16.25 -54.97
C LYS A 3 13.28 15.78 -53.66
N ILE A 4 13.73 14.65 -53.10
CA ILE A 4 13.24 14.10 -51.81
C ILE A 4 13.64 15.01 -50.68
N ILE A 5 14.91 15.45 -50.64
CA ILE A 5 15.42 16.37 -49.62
C ILE A 5 14.63 17.70 -49.63
N TYR A 6 14.35 18.25 -50.85
CA TYR A 6 13.56 19.47 -50.97
C TYR A 6 12.12 19.35 -50.42
N ILE A 7 11.46 18.19 -50.61
CA ILE A 7 10.12 17.94 -50.09
C ILE A 7 10.17 17.85 -48.56
N ILE A 8 11.16 17.16 -47.99
CA ILE A 8 11.35 17.04 -46.55
C ILE A 8 11.59 18.42 -45.90
N VAL A 9 12.47 19.22 -46.47
CA VAL A 9 12.78 20.56 -45.95
C VAL A 9 11.56 21.50 -46.09
N ARG A 10 10.76 21.37 -47.14
CA ARG A 10 9.57 22.20 -47.31
C ARG A 10 8.44 21.86 -46.34
N GLN A 11 8.40 20.58 -45.88
CA GLN A 11 7.36 20.11 -44.97
C GLN A 11 7.86 19.88 -43.52
N TRP A 12 8.94 20.57 -43.12
CA TRP A 12 9.57 20.40 -41.80
C TRP A 12 8.60 20.62 -40.61
N TYR A 13 7.57 21.45 -40.81
CA TYR A 13 6.56 21.74 -39.79
C TYR A 13 5.75 20.51 -39.39
N TRP A 14 5.58 19.52 -40.26
CA TRP A 14 4.92 18.26 -39.92
C TRP A 14 5.75 17.45 -38.98
N PHE A 15 7.07 17.45 -39.10
CA PHE A 15 7.97 16.78 -38.17
C PHE A 15 7.89 17.45 -36.79
N LEU A 16 7.82 18.77 -36.73
CA LEU A 16 7.64 19.53 -35.49
C LEU A 16 6.31 19.21 -34.81
N LEU A 17 5.24 19.15 -35.59
CA LEU A 17 3.90 18.84 -35.10
C LEU A 17 3.84 17.40 -34.52
N PHE A 18 4.32 16.40 -35.25
CA PHE A 18 4.35 15.03 -34.77
C PHE A 18 5.31 14.86 -33.58
N GLY A 19 6.43 15.57 -33.59
CA GLY A 19 7.35 15.62 -32.44
C GLY A 19 6.68 16.18 -31.18
N ALA A 20 5.97 17.29 -31.30
CA ALA A 20 5.21 17.90 -30.21
C ALA A 20 4.13 16.97 -29.65
N ILE A 21 3.37 16.29 -30.54
CA ILE A 21 2.35 15.31 -30.15
C ILE A 21 3.02 14.13 -29.43
N GLY A 22 4.13 13.62 -29.96
CA GLY A 22 4.87 12.50 -29.35
C GLY A 22 5.41 12.84 -27.97
N ILE A 23 6.01 14.00 -27.78
CA ILE A 23 6.52 14.47 -26.48
C ILE A 23 5.38 14.66 -25.48
N THR A 24 4.28 15.28 -25.90
CA THR A 24 3.11 15.47 -25.04
C THR A 24 2.50 14.13 -24.63
N GLY A 25 2.36 13.20 -25.57
CA GLY A 25 1.88 11.84 -25.29
C GLY A 25 2.79 11.08 -24.34
N ALA A 26 4.09 11.11 -24.55
CA ALA A 26 5.08 10.47 -23.66
C ALA A 26 5.06 11.08 -22.26
N TYR A 27 4.97 12.40 -22.14
CA TYR A 27 4.84 13.08 -20.84
C TYR A 27 3.59 12.62 -20.09
N PHE A 28 2.45 12.53 -20.79
CA PHE A 28 1.19 12.09 -20.20
C PHE A 28 1.26 10.64 -19.73
N LEU A 29 1.78 9.74 -20.58
CA LEU A 29 1.97 8.33 -20.22
C LEU A 29 2.89 8.17 -19.02
N ASN A 30 4.01 8.88 -18.98
CA ASN A 30 4.94 8.82 -17.87
C ASN A 30 4.32 9.30 -16.55
N LYS A 31 3.44 10.30 -16.61
CA LYS A 31 2.75 10.83 -15.43
C LYS A 31 1.65 9.92 -14.90
N VAL A 32 1.00 9.14 -15.78
CA VAL A 32 -0.11 8.24 -15.40
C VAL A 32 0.40 6.85 -15.02
N THR A 33 1.58 6.45 -15.51
CA THR A 33 2.14 5.13 -15.24
C THR A 33 2.60 5.04 -13.79
N LYS A 34 2.07 4.06 -13.04
CA LYS A 34 2.49 3.76 -11.68
C LYS A 34 3.91 3.21 -11.67
N GLN A 35 4.75 3.75 -10.82
CA GLN A 35 6.10 3.21 -10.59
C GLN A 35 5.97 1.84 -9.92
N GLN A 36 6.54 0.82 -10.53
CA GLN A 36 6.64 -0.52 -9.95
C GLN A 36 8.04 -0.70 -9.36
N TYR A 37 8.08 -1.07 -8.09
CA TYR A 37 9.34 -1.35 -7.40
C TYR A 37 9.44 -2.86 -7.17
N GLU A 38 10.55 -3.46 -7.61
CA GLU A 38 10.89 -4.83 -7.25
C GLU A 38 11.67 -4.80 -5.94
N ILE A 39 11.12 -5.42 -4.89
CA ILE A 39 11.78 -5.54 -3.60
C ILE A 39 12.35 -6.95 -3.50
N LYS A 40 13.68 -7.05 -3.31
CA LYS A 40 14.37 -8.31 -3.05
C LYS A 40 14.86 -8.31 -1.61
N ALA A 41 14.47 -9.33 -0.86
CA ALA A 41 15.00 -9.56 0.47
C ALA A 41 15.81 -10.87 0.47
N SER A 42 16.97 -10.85 1.11
CA SER A 42 17.77 -12.04 1.35
C SER A 42 17.87 -12.30 2.86
N ILE A 43 17.65 -13.54 3.26
CA ILE A 43 17.78 -13.96 4.65
C ILE A 43 19.03 -14.82 4.75
N LEU A 44 19.98 -14.41 5.58
CA LEU A 44 21.12 -15.24 5.92
C LEU A 44 20.74 -16.17 7.07
N ILE A 45 20.80 -17.46 6.84
CA ILE A 45 20.55 -18.48 7.85
C ILE A 45 21.91 -19.02 8.29
N PRO A 46 22.39 -18.71 9.51
CA PRO A 46 23.67 -19.20 9.98
C PRO A 46 23.59 -20.72 10.27
N GLU A 47 24.59 -21.47 9.83
CA GLU A 47 24.70 -22.91 10.09
C GLU A 47 25.09 -23.24 11.55
N LYS A 48 25.50 -22.27 12.35
CA LYS A 48 25.97 -22.48 13.73
C LYS A 48 24.92 -22.10 14.78
N ASP A 49 24.75 -23.00 15.69
CA ASP A 49 23.75 -23.07 16.77
C ASP A 49 23.71 -21.91 17.78
N ASN A 50 24.53 -20.84 17.67
CA ASN A 50 24.74 -19.91 18.79
C ASN A 50 24.59 -18.42 18.49
N ALA A 51 24.08 -17.99 17.32
CA ALA A 51 24.19 -16.58 16.93
C ALA A 51 22.98 -15.69 17.18
N LEU A 52 21.82 -16.26 17.47
CA LEU A 52 20.63 -15.46 17.78
C LEU A 52 20.00 -16.03 19.05
N GLY A 53 20.14 -15.28 20.14
CA GLY A 53 19.59 -15.58 21.48
C GLY A 53 18.05 -15.61 21.54
N LEU A 54 17.40 -15.95 20.47
CA LEU A 54 15.99 -16.27 20.41
C LEU A 54 15.85 -17.78 20.57
N ASP A 55 15.04 -18.19 21.53
CA ASP A 55 14.67 -19.59 21.84
C ASP A 55 13.96 -20.31 20.66
N MET A 56 14.43 -20.11 19.43
CA MET A 56 13.95 -20.84 18.24
C MET A 56 14.18 -22.34 18.35
N LYS A 57 15.17 -22.75 19.15
CA LYS A 57 15.47 -24.16 19.41
C LYS A 57 14.31 -24.88 20.10
N ASN A 58 13.58 -24.20 20.97
CA ASN A 58 12.43 -24.78 21.68
C ASN A 58 11.16 -24.83 20.82
N LEU A 59 11.03 -23.97 19.81
CA LEU A 59 9.91 -23.99 18.87
C LEU A 59 10.05 -25.10 17.82
N PHE A 60 11.28 -25.53 17.53
CA PHE A 60 11.56 -26.46 16.42
C PHE A 60 12.19 -27.80 16.84
N ASN A 61 12.35 -28.06 18.15
CA ASN A 61 12.93 -29.30 18.66
C ASN A 61 12.22 -30.60 18.21
N GLY A 62 11.09 -30.52 17.55
CA GLY A 62 10.38 -31.67 17.02
C GLY A 62 10.54 -31.90 15.50
N VAL A 63 11.18 -30.99 14.78
CA VAL A 63 11.16 -31.01 13.30
C VAL A 63 12.56 -31.04 12.68
N LEU A 64 13.60 -30.73 13.45
CA LEU A 64 14.97 -30.64 12.93
C LEU A 64 15.73 -31.95 13.16
N ASP A 65 15.50 -32.93 12.29
CA ASP A 65 16.35 -34.11 12.20
C ASP A 65 17.68 -33.78 11.51
N GLN A 66 18.75 -34.42 11.95
CA GLN A 66 20.16 -34.05 11.78
C GLN A 66 20.75 -34.20 10.36
N ASN A 67 19.97 -34.10 9.30
CA ASN A 67 20.49 -34.30 7.94
C ASN A 67 20.62 -32.99 7.15
N LYS A 68 21.78 -32.85 6.52
CA LYS A 68 22.34 -31.69 5.80
C LYS A 68 21.55 -31.15 4.58
N ASN A 69 20.30 -31.53 4.39
CA ASN A 69 19.46 -31.05 3.27
C ASN A 69 18.43 -30.01 3.69
N ASN A 70 18.77 -29.12 4.61
CA ASN A 70 17.80 -28.42 5.44
C ASN A 70 17.37 -27.04 4.93
N ILE A 71 17.91 -26.55 3.81
CA ILE A 71 17.51 -25.22 3.29
C ILE A 71 16.04 -25.23 2.86
N TYR A 72 15.56 -26.30 2.24
CA TYR A 72 14.16 -26.39 1.83
C TYR A 72 13.20 -26.41 3.03
N ASN A 73 13.53 -27.14 4.07
CA ASN A 73 12.74 -27.16 5.30
C ASN A 73 12.73 -25.78 5.98
N GLN A 74 13.84 -25.07 5.98
CA GLN A 74 13.93 -23.71 6.52
C GLN A 74 13.11 -22.72 5.71
N ILE A 75 13.09 -22.84 4.38
CA ILE A 75 12.23 -22.03 3.50
C ILE A 75 10.75 -22.32 3.79
N GLU A 76 10.38 -23.58 3.96
CA GLU A 76 8.99 -23.96 4.29
C GLU A 76 8.57 -23.44 5.66
N ILE A 77 9.47 -23.44 6.64
CA ILE A 77 9.21 -22.86 7.96
C ILE A 77 8.98 -21.36 7.86
N VAL A 78 9.83 -20.62 7.12
CA VAL A 78 9.66 -19.18 6.92
C VAL A 78 8.35 -18.86 6.18
N LYS A 79 7.96 -19.72 5.23
CA LYS A 79 6.68 -19.62 4.51
C LYS A 79 5.47 -20.11 5.32
N SER A 80 5.69 -20.68 6.50
CA SER A 80 4.60 -21.25 7.30
C SER A 80 3.58 -20.16 7.68
N TYR A 81 2.32 -20.58 7.74
CA TYR A 81 1.21 -19.72 8.16
C TYR A 81 1.49 -19.04 9.52
N TYR A 82 2.10 -19.76 10.45
CA TYR A 82 2.39 -19.23 11.79
C TYR A 82 3.33 -18.02 11.73
N ILE A 83 4.46 -18.12 11.04
CA ILE A 83 5.44 -17.02 10.91
C ILE A 83 4.84 -15.85 10.16
N ILE A 84 4.14 -16.11 9.05
CA ILE A 84 3.47 -15.06 8.27
C ILE A 84 2.43 -14.34 9.12
N ASN A 85 1.58 -15.07 9.84
CA ASN A 85 0.55 -14.49 10.69
C ASN A 85 1.14 -13.64 11.82
N GLN A 86 2.17 -14.14 12.49
CA GLN A 86 2.86 -13.38 13.54
C GLN A 86 3.52 -12.11 12.99
N THR A 87 4.12 -12.19 11.81
CA THR A 87 4.70 -11.02 11.14
C THR A 87 3.62 -10.00 10.79
N LEU A 88 2.50 -10.44 10.23
CA LEU A 88 1.38 -9.57 9.88
C LEU A 88 0.74 -8.90 11.10
N GLN A 89 0.67 -9.58 12.23
CA GLN A 89 0.17 -8.99 13.49
C GLN A 89 1.07 -7.88 14.03
N ASN A 90 2.38 -7.96 13.77
CA ASN A 90 3.35 -6.94 14.18
C ASN A 90 3.46 -5.77 13.19
N LEU A 91 2.89 -5.90 11.99
CA LEU A 91 2.86 -4.85 10.98
C LEU A 91 1.53 -4.09 11.07
N ASN A 92 1.59 -2.75 11.04
CA ASN A 92 0.41 -1.88 10.97
C ASN A 92 -0.24 -1.91 9.57
N TRP A 93 -0.74 -3.07 9.17
CA TRP A 93 -1.36 -3.25 7.85
C TRP A 93 -2.87 -3.01 7.81
N ARG A 94 -3.46 -2.69 8.95
CA ARG A 94 -4.90 -2.46 9.04
C ARG A 94 -5.37 -1.26 8.25
N THR A 95 -4.49 -0.25 8.08
CA THR A 95 -4.81 0.97 7.38
C THR A 95 -3.77 1.24 6.30
N SER A 96 -4.20 1.36 5.06
CA SER A 96 -3.35 1.75 3.94
C SER A 96 -3.71 3.15 3.49
N TRP A 97 -2.71 4.00 3.34
CA TRP A 97 -2.89 5.38 2.93
C TRP A 97 -2.61 5.57 1.46
N PHE A 98 -3.49 6.34 0.81
CA PHE A 98 -3.35 6.68 -0.59
C PHE A 98 -3.52 8.18 -0.77
N LYS A 99 -2.70 8.77 -1.61
CA LYS A 99 -2.81 10.17 -2.05
C LYS A 99 -3.17 10.19 -3.52
N LYS A 100 -4.16 11.01 -3.86
CA LYS A 100 -4.50 11.27 -5.25
C LYS A 100 -3.58 12.35 -5.79
N ASP A 101 -2.81 12.04 -6.82
CA ASP A 101 -2.05 13.00 -7.58
C ASP A 101 -2.54 12.98 -9.03
N PHE A 102 -3.08 14.13 -9.47
CA PHE A 102 -3.73 14.30 -10.78
C PHE A 102 -4.83 13.24 -11.04
N LEU A 103 -4.53 12.14 -11.70
CA LEU A 103 -5.49 11.06 -12.06
C LEU A 103 -5.17 9.73 -11.39
N VAL A 104 -4.05 9.61 -10.68
CA VAL A 104 -3.55 8.33 -10.15
C VAL A 104 -3.49 8.37 -8.63
N TRP A 105 -3.90 7.27 -8.01
CA TRP A 105 -3.75 7.06 -6.58
C TRP A 105 -2.40 6.41 -6.30
N HIS A 106 -1.58 7.07 -5.49
CA HIS A 106 -0.30 6.56 -5.02
C HIS A 106 -0.41 6.12 -3.57
N SER A 107 0.09 4.91 -3.29
CA SER A 107 0.24 4.45 -1.91
C SER A 107 1.31 5.28 -1.20
N ILE A 108 1.00 5.73 0.02
CA ILE A 108 1.93 6.44 0.89
C ILE A 108 2.31 5.47 2.01
N TYR A 109 3.60 5.30 2.23
CA TYR A 109 4.13 4.51 3.32
C TYR A 109 5.22 5.30 4.05
N HIS A 110 5.18 5.32 5.37
CA HIS A 110 6.03 6.11 6.28
C HIS A 110 5.90 7.64 6.21
N ASN A 111 5.15 8.17 5.28
CA ASN A 111 4.94 9.62 5.14
C ASN A 111 3.44 9.96 5.18
N GLU A 112 2.70 9.20 5.98
CA GLU A 112 1.28 9.41 6.17
C GLU A 112 1.04 10.73 6.92
N PRO A 113 0.08 11.57 6.47
CA PRO A 113 -0.23 12.83 7.14
C PRO A 113 -0.97 12.65 8.46
N TYR A 114 -1.57 11.48 8.64
CA TYR A 114 -2.38 11.16 9.82
C TYR A 114 -2.06 9.77 10.34
N GLU A 115 -2.25 9.57 11.63
CA GLU A 115 -2.19 8.28 12.31
C GLU A 115 -3.60 7.87 12.71
N VAL A 116 -3.99 6.63 12.43
CA VAL A 116 -5.26 6.05 12.87
C VAL A 116 -5.01 5.19 14.09
N LYS A 117 -5.70 5.49 15.19
CA LYS A 117 -5.80 4.61 16.35
C LYS A 117 -7.20 4.00 16.37
N GLU A 118 -7.26 2.69 16.27
CA GLU A 118 -8.52 1.96 16.38
C GLU A 118 -8.84 1.73 17.86
N ALA A 119 -10.06 2.06 18.26
CA ALA A 119 -10.53 1.81 19.63
C ALA A 119 -10.98 0.36 19.80
N ALA A 120 -11.53 -0.26 18.76
CA ALA A 120 -11.85 -1.68 18.68
C ALA A 120 -11.88 -2.11 17.21
N PRO A 121 -11.42 -3.34 16.87
CA PRO A 121 -11.55 -3.84 15.51
C PRO A 121 -13.05 -4.06 15.21
N LEU A 122 -13.60 -3.26 14.33
CA LEU A 122 -14.93 -3.52 13.77
C LEU A 122 -14.75 -4.55 12.67
N SER A 123 -15.19 -5.76 12.93
CA SER A 123 -14.92 -6.95 12.14
C SER A 123 -15.49 -6.94 10.71
N ASN A 124 -16.29 -5.95 10.34
CA ASN A 124 -17.14 -6.02 9.17
C ASN A 124 -16.93 -4.91 8.14
N THR A 125 -15.84 -4.14 8.24
CA THR A 125 -15.58 -3.00 7.35
C THR A 125 -14.24 -3.09 6.63
N GLU A 126 -13.77 -4.30 6.38
CA GLU A 126 -12.55 -4.54 5.64
C GLU A 126 -12.72 -4.17 4.15
N GLY A 127 -11.68 -3.55 3.58
CA GLY A 127 -11.65 -3.22 2.15
C GLY A 127 -12.44 -1.97 1.75
N ILE A 128 -12.99 -1.21 2.70
CA ILE A 128 -13.72 0.03 2.39
C ILE A 128 -12.76 1.20 2.21
N ASN A 129 -13.01 1.99 1.17
CA ASN A 129 -12.29 3.23 0.93
C ASN A 129 -12.91 4.38 1.73
N ILE A 130 -12.11 5.01 2.57
CA ILE A 130 -12.48 6.19 3.33
C ILE A 130 -11.71 7.38 2.77
N TYR A 131 -12.43 8.35 2.24
CA TYR A 131 -11.86 9.59 1.76
C TYR A 131 -11.86 10.61 2.89
N ILE A 132 -10.68 11.12 3.23
CA ILE A 132 -10.50 12.11 4.28
C ILE A 132 -10.04 13.41 3.65
N SER A 133 -10.76 14.49 3.94
CA SER A 133 -10.37 15.84 3.57
C SER A 133 -10.36 16.72 4.81
N GLN A 134 -9.35 17.58 4.93
CA GLN A 134 -9.30 18.53 6.03
C GLN A 134 -10.35 19.61 5.81
N ALA A 135 -11.25 19.80 6.78
CA ALA A 135 -12.29 20.83 6.73
C ALA A 135 -11.82 22.12 7.39
N THR A 136 -11.22 22.03 8.59
CA THR A 136 -10.61 23.15 9.31
C THR A 136 -9.28 22.72 9.94
N ALA A 137 -8.67 23.60 10.75
CA ALA A 137 -7.45 23.23 11.48
C ALA A 137 -7.68 22.01 12.39
N ASP A 138 -8.85 21.87 12.98
CA ASP A 138 -9.13 20.85 13.99
C ASP A 138 -10.16 19.80 13.54
N THR A 139 -10.80 19.98 12.39
CA THR A 139 -11.83 19.09 11.89
C THR A 139 -11.50 18.53 10.53
N TYR A 140 -12.01 17.33 10.27
CA TYR A 140 -11.91 16.66 9.00
C TYR A 140 -13.28 16.16 8.53
N LYS A 141 -13.46 16.10 7.22
CA LYS A 141 -14.63 15.49 6.57
C LYS A 141 -14.27 14.08 6.12
N ILE A 142 -15.12 13.13 6.47
CA ILE A 142 -15.06 11.75 6.00
C ILE A 142 -16.14 11.58 4.95
N THR A 143 -15.78 11.00 3.81
CA THR A 143 -16.70 10.50 2.80
C THR A 143 -16.41 9.03 2.59
N VAL A 144 -17.38 8.19 2.79
CA VAL A 144 -17.30 6.74 2.57
C VAL A 144 -18.23 6.38 1.43
N ASP A 145 -17.71 5.69 0.44
CA ASP A 145 -18.48 5.11 -0.66
C ASP A 145 -17.87 3.75 -1.00
N GLY A 146 -18.60 2.68 -0.72
CA GLY A 146 -18.12 1.33 -0.93
C GLY A 146 -19.15 0.27 -0.59
N GLU A 147 -18.78 -0.97 -0.83
CA GLU A 147 -19.56 -2.14 -0.49
C GLU A 147 -18.77 -3.01 0.47
N THR A 148 -19.41 -3.50 1.49
CA THR A 148 -18.82 -4.44 2.46
C THR A 148 -19.73 -5.61 2.69
N SER A 149 -19.14 -6.74 3.10
CA SER A 149 -19.91 -7.92 3.50
C SER A 149 -20.17 -7.84 5.00
N ILE A 150 -21.44 -7.71 5.36
CA ILE A 150 -21.92 -7.76 6.74
C ILE A 150 -22.83 -8.99 6.85
N ASP A 151 -22.47 -9.92 7.74
CA ASP A 151 -23.19 -11.20 7.95
C ASP A 151 -23.38 -12.03 6.67
N GLY A 152 -22.42 -11.92 5.72
CA GLY A 152 -22.44 -12.63 4.44
C GLY A 152 -23.28 -11.95 3.35
N GLU A 153 -23.90 -10.81 3.63
CA GLU A 153 -24.61 -9.99 2.65
C GLU A 153 -23.79 -8.78 2.23
N LEU A 154 -23.75 -8.47 0.92
CA LEU A 154 -23.14 -7.27 0.41
C LEU A 154 -24.02 -6.06 0.74
N LYS A 155 -23.50 -5.16 1.56
CA LYS A 155 -24.17 -3.92 1.95
C LYS A 155 -23.43 -2.72 1.42
N LYS A 156 -24.13 -1.85 0.72
CA LYS A 156 -23.59 -0.57 0.26
C LYS A 156 -23.58 0.42 1.42
N ILE A 157 -22.39 1.01 1.66
CA ILE A 157 -22.20 2.06 2.66
C ILE A 157 -21.87 3.34 1.91
N ASN A 158 -22.70 4.35 2.10
CA ASN A 158 -22.48 5.69 1.57
C ASN A 158 -22.92 6.70 2.62
N PHE A 159 -21.97 7.46 3.15
CA PHE A 159 -22.26 8.56 4.07
C PHE A 159 -21.14 9.59 4.08
N GLU A 160 -21.49 10.77 4.54
CA GLU A 160 -20.56 11.87 4.84
C GLU A 160 -20.71 12.26 6.31
N ALA A 161 -19.59 12.51 6.97
CA ALA A 161 -19.57 12.96 8.35
C ALA A 161 -18.39 13.90 8.61
N LEU A 162 -18.51 14.69 9.66
CA LEU A 162 -17.44 15.53 10.20
C LEU A 162 -16.88 14.89 11.46
N GLY A 163 -15.57 14.85 11.57
CA GLY A 163 -14.86 14.41 12.76
C GLY A 163 -13.90 15.47 13.25
N THR A 164 -13.47 15.35 14.50
CA THR A 164 -12.49 16.23 15.12
C THR A 164 -11.20 15.44 15.33
N PHE A 165 -10.06 16.02 14.99
CA PHE A 165 -8.77 15.36 15.25
C PHE A 165 -8.56 15.12 16.74
N GLY A 166 -8.03 13.95 17.10
CA GLY A 166 -7.79 13.56 18.48
C GLY A 166 -9.02 13.09 19.26
N GLN A 167 -10.21 13.19 18.66
CA GLN A 167 -11.44 12.65 19.26
C GLN A 167 -11.86 11.34 18.56
N PRO A 168 -12.46 10.38 19.31
CA PRO A 168 -12.95 9.16 18.71
C PRO A 168 -14.13 9.45 17.78
N PHE A 169 -14.02 8.98 16.54
CA PHE A 169 -15.11 8.96 15.57
C PHE A 169 -15.79 7.60 15.65
N THR A 170 -17.02 7.57 16.12
CA THR A 170 -17.78 6.33 16.33
C THR A 170 -19.10 6.38 15.59
N ASN A 171 -19.38 5.36 14.79
CA ASN A 171 -20.68 5.12 14.19
C ASN A 171 -20.93 3.59 14.13
N SER A 172 -22.01 3.17 13.48
CA SER A 172 -22.35 1.75 13.36
C SER A 172 -21.32 0.91 12.59
N TYR A 173 -20.41 1.54 11.84
CA TYR A 173 -19.46 0.89 10.95
C TYR A 173 -18.01 1.08 11.38
N PHE A 174 -17.69 2.22 12.00
CA PHE A 174 -16.31 2.61 12.28
C PHE A 174 -16.18 3.13 13.71
N ASN A 175 -15.05 2.77 14.32
CA ASN A 175 -14.64 3.31 15.61
C ASN A 175 -13.13 3.53 15.58
N PHE A 176 -12.71 4.74 15.30
CA PHE A 176 -11.29 5.10 15.23
C PHE A 176 -11.05 6.54 15.68
N THR A 177 -9.82 6.84 16.03
CA THR A 177 -9.36 8.19 16.31
C THR A 177 -8.31 8.58 15.29
N LEU A 178 -8.48 9.73 14.66
CA LEU A 178 -7.53 10.29 13.70
C LEU A 178 -6.65 11.32 14.38
N LEU A 179 -5.35 11.10 14.37
CA LEU A 179 -4.35 12.00 14.92
C LEU A 179 -3.55 12.65 13.79
N LYS A 180 -3.22 13.93 13.95
CA LYS A 180 -2.25 14.56 13.05
C LYS A 180 -0.85 14.09 13.40
N LYS A 181 -0.11 13.66 12.40
CA LYS A 181 1.30 13.37 12.55
C LYS A 181 2.06 14.68 12.48
N THR A 182 2.67 15.07 13.57
CA THR A 182 3.57 16.24 13.57
C THR A 182 4.85 15.83 12.84
N SER A 183 5.11 16.44 11.70
CA SER A 183 6.34 16.22 10.92
C SER A 183 7.57 16.80 11.63
#